data_832631410de304e7afb0a593c4d71abb
#
_entry.id   832631410de304e7afb0a593c4d71abb
#
_cell.length_a   1.000
_cell.length_b   1.000
_cell.length_c   1.000
_cell.angle_alpha   90.00
_cell.angle_beta   90.00
_cell.angle_gamma   90.00
#
_symmetry.space_group_name_H-M   'P 1'
#
loop_
_entity.id
_entity.type
_entity.pdbx_description
1 polymer ?
#
loop_
_entity_poly.entity_id
_entity_poly.type
_entity_poly.pdbx_seq_one_letter_code
_entity_poly.pdbx_strand_id
1 'polypeptide(L)'
;GGFSEEFNPGDGSDPDLCCKLWFLQNVRIFKCLSKFKVYHFGSVTIRNKKIKKNNGTKLFLLKWGFNPKFFRKYYLRGDKMVLFNGPLKNPNLSFFMISNLIINKFKYFYYKILKKY
;
A
#
# COMPACT_ATOMS: atom_id res chain seq x y z
N GLY A 1 -15.76 -2.36 5.23
CA GLY A 1 -14.74 -3.31 4.78
C GLY A 1 -14.56 -3.31 3.27
N GLY A 2 -13.62 -4.11 2.80
CA GLY A 2 -13.36 -4.24 1.39
C GLY A 2 -12.52 -3.12 0.78
N PHE A 3 -12.54 -3.03 -0.55
CA PHE A 3 -11.81 -2.02 -1.31
C PHE A 3 -12.44 -0.63 -1.12
N SER A 4 -11.59 0.39 -1.02
CA SER A 4 -12.05 1.79 -0.89
C SER A 4 -12.29 2.41 -2.25
N GLU A 5 -13.44 3.07 -2.42
CA GLU A 5 -13.86 3.68 -3.68
C GLU A 5 -12.95 4.85 -4.11
N GLU A 6 -12.32 5.55 -3.16
CA GLU A 6 -11.41 6.65 -3.46
C GLU A 6 -10.21 6.27 -4.33
N PHE A 7 -9.87 4.98 -4.41
CA PHE A 7 -8.81 4.48 -5.29
C PHE A 7 -9.29 4.11 -6.69
N ASN A 8 -10.57 4.22 -6.98
CA ASN A 8 -11.14 3.91 -8.29
C ASN A 8 -11.24 5.18 -9.17
N PRO A 9 -10.83 5.14 -10.45
CA PRO A 9 -10.01 4.13 -11.11
C PRO A 9 -8.51 4.42 -10.92
N GLY A 10 -7.77 3.50 -10.34
CA GLY A 10 -6.33 3.72 -10.18
C GLY A 10 -5.64 2.73 -9.26
N ASP A 11 -4.42 3.10 -8.91
CA ASP A 11 -3.55 2.28 -8.07
C ASP A 11 -3.77 2.59 -6.57
N GLY A 12 -3.47 1.63 -5.71
CA GLY A 12 -3.47 1.83 -4.26
C GLY A 12 -4.54 1.07 -3.50
N SER A 13 -5.53 0.49 -4.17
CA SER A 13 -6.62 -0.29 -3.56
C SER A 13 -6.11 -1.55 -2.85
N ASP A 14 -5.21 -2.31 -3.47
CA ASP A 14 -4.68 -3.55 -2.88
C ASP A 14 -3.86 -3.29 -1.62
N PRO A 15 -2.87 -2.37 -1.61
CA PRO A 15 -2.16 -2.02 -0.38
C PRO A 15 -3.08 -1.37 0.67
N ASP A 16 -4.12 -0.61 0.28
CA ASP A 16 -5.11 -0.07 1.21
C ASP A 16 -5.88 -1.18 1.92
N LEU A 17 -6.34 -2.18 1.19
CA LEU A 17 -6.99 -3.35 1.77
C LEU A 17 -6.06 -4.08 2.75
N CYS A 18 -4.80 -4.29 2.36
CA CYS A 18 -3.81 -4.89 3.25
C CYS A 18 -3.57 -4.06 4.52
N CYS A 19 -3.53 -2.72 4.42
CA CYS A 19 -3.44 -1.84 5.58
C CYS A 19 -4.67 -1.95 6.50
N LYS A 20 -5.88 -1.99 5.94
CA LYS A 20 -7.10 -2.20 6.73
C LYS A 20 -7.05 -3.53 7.48
N LEU A 21 -6.68 -4.61 6.81
CA LEU A 21 -6.54 -5.92 7.43
C LEU A 21 -5.50 -5.89 8.56
N TRP A 22 -4.36 -5.22 8.33
CA TRP A 22 -3.29 -5.13 9.32
C TRP A 22 -3.67 -4.28 10.52
N PHE A 23 -4.10 -3.03 10.30
CA PHE A 23 -4.27 -2.04 11.38
C PHE A 23 -5.65 -2.09 12.02
N LEU A 24 -6.71 -2.41 11.26
CA LEU A 24 -8.07 -2.37 11.78
C LEU A 24 -8.59 -3.74 12.21
N GLN A 25 -8.12 -4.83 11.55
CA GLN A 25 -8.57 -6.19 11.82
C GLN A 25 -7.51 -7.06 12.50
N ASN A 26 -6.33 -6.49 12.77
CA ASN A 26 -5.20 -7.21 13.38
C ASN A 26 -4.79 -8.50 12.63
N VAL A 27 -5.04 -8.57 11.32
CA VAL A 27 -4.62 -9.71 10.50
C VAL A 27 -3.11 -9.67 10.32
N ARG A 28 -2.45 -10.79 10.58
CA ARG A 28 -0.98 -10.93 10.52
C ARG A 28 -0.54 -12.02 9.56
N ILE A 29 -1.46 -12.73 8.94
CA ILE A 29 -1.16 -13.81 8.00
C ILE A 29 -1.44 -13.31 6.58
N PHE A 30 -0.36 -13.09 5.82
CA PHE A 30 -0.37 -12.76 4.41
C PHE A 30 0.45 -13.83 3.70
N LYS A 31 -0.22 -14.74 3.01
CA LYS A 31 0.40 -15.90 2.37
C LYS A 31 0.08 -15.92 0.88
N CYS A 32 1.11 -16.06 0.06
CA CYS A 32 0.95 -16.32 -1.34
C CYS A 32 0.50 -17.78 -1.57
N LEU A 33 -0.54 -17.97 -2.37
CA LEU A 33 -1.03 -19.29 -2.74
C LEU A 33 -0.39 -19.74 -4.05
N SER A 34 0.77 -20.37 -3.97
CA SER A 34 1.59 -20.74 -5.14
C SER A 34 0.90 -21.68 -6.13
N LYS A 35 -0.09 -22.47 -5.68
CA LYS A 35 -0.87 -23.37 -6.52
C LYS A 35 -1.97 -22.68 -7.33
N PHE A 36 -2.31 -21.42 -6.99
CA PHE A 36 -3.34 -20.65 -7.66
C PHE A 36 -2.70 -19.53 -8.46
N LYS A 37 -2.97 -19.51 -9.76
CA LYS A 37 -2.45 -18.48 -10.67
C LYS A 37 -3.60 -17.59 -11.12
N VAL A 38 -3.41 -16.29 -11.03
CA VAL A 38 -4.30 -15.28 -11.58
C VAL A 38 -3.54 -14.52 -12.66
N TYR A 39 -4.09 -14.48 -13.87
CA TYR A 39 -3.51 -13.74 -14.98
C TYR A 39 -4.02 -12.29 -14.91
N HIS A 40 -3.09 -11.35 -14.73
CA HIS A 40 -3.39 -9.93 -14.70
C HIS A 40 -2.96 -9.27 -16.01
N PHE A 41 -3.93 -8.88 -16.85
CA PHE A 41 -3.69 -8.31 -18.18
C PHE A 41 -3.31 -6.82 -18.17
N GLY A 42 -2.70 -6.36 -17.12
CA GLY A 42 -2.00 -5.08 -17.00
C GLY A 42 -2.72 -3.86 -17.57
N SER A 43 -3.76 -3.37 -16.92
CA SER A 43 -4.42 -2.10 -17.26
C SER A 43 -5.08 -2.03 -18.66
N VAL A 44 -5.36 -3.14 -19.33
CA VAL A 44 -5.98 -3.17 -20.66
C VAL A 44 -7.29 -2.37 -20.67
N THR A 45 -8.15 -2.57 -19.68
CA THR A 45 -9.42 -1.85 -19.56
C THR A 45 -9.25 -0.34 -19.45
N ILE A 46 -8.21 0.12 -18.75
CA ILE A 46 -7.96 1.55 -18.53
C ILE A 46 -7.29 2.18 -19.76
N ARG A 47 -6.46 1.43 -20.49
CA ARG A 47 -5.84 1.91 -21.75
C ARG A 47 -6.87 2.17 -22.83
N ASN A 48 -7.89 1.34 -22.91
CA ASN A 48 -8.93 1.43 -23.95
C ASN A 48 -10.03 2.46 -23.63
N LYS A 49 -10.11 2.91 -22.38
CA LYS A 49 -11.01 3.99 -21.98
C LYS A 49 -10.17 5.21 -21.62
N LYS A 50 -10.50 6.39 -22.16
CA LYS A 50 -9.87 7.68 -21.79
C LYS A 50 -10.23 8.09 -20.34
N ILE A 51 -10.07 7.18 -19.39
CA ILE A 51 -10.38 7.40 -17.99
C ILE A 51 -9.16 8.01 -17.31
N LYS A 52 -9.33 9.20 -16.73
CA LYS A 52 -8.28 9.84 -15.94
C LYS A 52 -8.04 9.05 -14.67
N LYS A 53 -6.87 8.42 -14.55
CA LYS A 53 -6.47 7.74 -13.31
C LYS A 53 -6.29 8.74 -12.16
N ASN A 54 -6.68 8.34 -10.98
CA ASN A 54 -6.31 9.07 -9.77
C ASN A 54 -4.83 8.85 -9.42
N ASN A 55 -4.27 9.69 -8.54
CA ASN A 55 -2.94 9.47 -7.99
C ASN A 55 -3.05 8.61 -6.72
N GLY A 56 -3.20 7.30 -6.89
CA GLY A 56 -3.39 6.36 -5.79
C GLY A 56 -2.27 6.38 -4.75
N THR A 57 -1.01 6.58 -5.17
CA THR A 57 0.11 6.73 -4.23
C THR A 57 -0.03 7.96 -3.34
N LYS A 58 -0.48 9.10 -3.90
CA LYS A 58 -0.74 10.32 -3.12
C LYS A 58 -1.93 10.13 -2.17
N LEU A 59 -3.03 9.54 -2.67
CA LEU A 59 -4.21 9.24 -1.85
C LEU A 59 -3.86 8.31 -0.69
N PHE A 60 -3.10 7.25 -0.97
CA PHE A 60 -2.65 6.31 0.03
C PHE A 60 -1.78 6.99 1.11
N LEU A 61 -0.83 7.84 0.68
CA LEU A 61 0.01 8.60 1.60
C LEU A 61 -0.83 9.53 2.49
N LEU A 62 -1.83 10.22 1.93
CA LEU A 62 -2.72 11.10 2.69
C LEU A 62 -3.63 10.34 3.66
N LYS A 63 -3.99 9.11 3.33
CA LYS A 63 -4.82 8.26 4.19
C LYS A 63 -4.04 7.63 5.33
N TRP A 64 -2.87 7.06 5.04
CA TRP A 64 -2.12 6.22 5.98
C TRP A 64 -0.88 6.91 6.58
N GLY A 65 -0.47 8.08 6.05
CA GLY A 65 0.72 8.82 6.50
C GLY A 65 2.06 8.25 6.02
N PHE A 66 2.03 7.21 5.19
CA PHE A 66 3.19 6.61 4.52
C PHE A 66 2.78 6.07 3.15
N ASN A 67 3.75 5.79 2.27
CA ASN A 67 3.48 5.30 0.92
C ASN A 67 3.34 3.76 0.87
N PRO A 68 2.77 3.18 -0.20
CA PRO A 68 2.60 1.73 -0.34
C PRO A 68 3.91 0.93 -0.25
N LYS A 69 5.02 1.49 -0.77
CA LYS A 69 6.35 0.84 -0.70
C LYS A 69 6.83 0.68 0.73
N PHE A 70 6.58 1.69 1.58
CA PHE A 70 6.93 1.64 3.00
C PHE A 70 6.18 0.49 3.70
N PHE A 71 4.86 0.39 3.48
CA PHE A 71 4.06 -0.68 4.07
C PHE A 71 4.53 -2.06 3.61
N ARG A 72 4.68 -2.25 2.29
CA ARG A 72 5.15 -3.51 1.73
C ARG A 72 6.51 -3.94 2.30
N LYS A 73 7.46 -2.99 2.39
CA LYS A 73 8.83 -3.27 2.85
C LYS A 73 8.88 -3.65 4.32
N TYR A 74 8.27 -2.84 5.18
CA TYR A 74 8.47 -2.96 6.62
C TYR A 74 7.43 -3.85 7.32
N TYR A 75 6.19 -3.83 6.86
CA TYR A 75 5.11 -4.61 7.46
C TYR A 75 4.94 -5.97 6.77
N LEU A 76 4.84 -6.00 5.45
CA LEU A 76 4.64 -7.25 4.70
C LEU A 76 5.95 -7.97 4.34
N ARG A 77 7.11 -7.34 4.57
CA ARG A 77 8.44 -7.89 4.24
C ARG A 77 8.58 -8.30 2.77
N GLY A 78 7.86 -7.64 1.88
CA GLY A 78 7.74 -8.01 0.47
C GLY A 78 9.00 -7.81 -0.38
N ASP A 79 10.05 -7.18 0.17
CA ASP A 79 11.35 -7.04 -0.50
C ASP A 79 12.29 -8.23 -0.24
N LYS A 80 11.86 -9.20 0.58
CA LYS A 80 12.64 -10.40 0.90
C LYS A 80 11.88 -11.63 0.43
N MET A 81 12.53 -12.50 -0.32
CA MET A 81 12.05 -13.86 -0.55
C MET A 81 12.18 -14.65 0.75
N VAL A 82 11.20 -14.54 1.62
CA VAL A 82 11.17 -15.30 2.87
C VAL A 82 10.08 -16.34 2.78
N LEU A 83 10.42 -17.58 3.06
CA LEU A 83 9.44 -18.64 3.20
C LEU A 83 8.45 -18.26 4.32
N PHE A 84 7.19 -18.57 4.10
CA PHE A 84 6.16 -18.32 5.10
C PHE A 84 6.44 -19.18 6.35
N ASN A 85 6.67 -18.52 7.47
CA ASN A 85 6.97 -19.14 8.78
C ASN A 85 6.00 -18.70 9.89
N GLY A 86 4.78 -18.34 9.52
CA GLY A 86 3.74 -17.96 10.46
C GLY A 86 3.36 -16.48 10.42
N PRO A 87 2.63 -16.00 11.43
CA PRO A 87 2.15 -14.63 11.47
C PRO A 87 3.26 -13.59 11.45
N LEU A 88 3.06 -12.53 10.69
CA LEU A 88 3.99 -11.40 10.63
C LEU A 88 3.95 -10.62 11.96
N LYS A 89 5.12 -10.29 12.49
CA LYS A 89 5.26 -9.42 13.67
C LYS A 89 5.34 -7.95 13.24
N ASN A 90 4.99 -7.04 14.14
CA ASN A 90 5.23 -5.63 13.94
C ASN A 90 6.71 -5.38 13.59
N PRO A 91 7.00 -4.44 12.69
CA PRO A 91 8.38 -4.16 12.32
C PRO A 91 9.16 -3.55 13.49
N ASN A 92 10.40 -3.98 13.66
CA ASN A 92 11.32 -3.32 14.59
C ASN A 92 11.73 -1.96 14.01
N LEU A 93 11.77 -0.95 14.86
CA LEU A 93 12.25 0.37 14.50
C LEU A 93 13.74 0.31 14.19
N SER A 94 14.09 0.48 12.93
CA SER A 94 15.47 0.63 12.47
C SER A 94 15.72 2.06 12.02
N PHE A 95 16.98 2.50 12.00
CA PHE A 95 17.36 3.81 11.49
C PHE A 95 16.80 4.06 10.08
N PHE A 96 16.92 3.09 9.18
CA PHE A 96 16.38 3.18 7.83
C PHE A 96 14.84 3.27 7.78
N MET A 97 14.16 2.62 8.69
CA MET A 97 12.70 2.73 8.78
C MET A 97 12.29 4.12 9.25
N ILE A 98 12.97 4.64 10.28
CA ILE A 98 12.70 5.98 10.83
C ILE A 98 12.96 7.04 9.77
N SER A 99 14.09 7.01 9.07
CA SER A 99 14.41 7.99 8.01
C SER A 99 13.37 7.96 6.87
N ASN A 100 12.95 6.77 6.44
CA ASN A 100 11.88 6.65 5.45
C ASN A 100 10.53 7.18 5.96
N LEU A 101 10.22 6.99 7.25
CA LEU A 101 9.00 7.52 7.86
C LEU A 101 9.04 9.06 7.89
N ILE A 102 10.15 9.65 8.23
CA ILE A 102 10.37 11.11 8.21
C ILE A 102 10.13 11.66 6.80
N ILE A 103 10.74 11.05 5.77
CA ILE A 103 10.53 11.45 4.37
C ILE A 103 9.05 11.37 3.98
N ASN A 104 8.34 10.30 4.38
CA ASN A 104 6.92 10.18 4.13
C ASN A 104 6.11 11.28 4.83
N LYS A 105 6.48 11.67 6.06
CA LYS A 105 5.84 12.76 6.79
C LYS A 105 6.02 14.11 6.11
N PHE A 106 7.21 14.42 5.61
CA PHE A 106 7.44 15.64 4.82
C PHE A 106 6.56 15.67 3.56
N LYS A 107 6.50 14.58 2.81
CA LYS A 107 5.62 14.46 1.64
C LYS A 107 4.13 14.58 2.00
N TYR A 108 3.72 13.99 3.11
CA TYR A 108 2.35 14.11 3.62
C TYR A 108 1.97 15.58 3.88
N PHE A 109 2.80 16.32 4.62
CA PHE A 109 2.55 17.73 4.90
C PHE A 109 2.56 18.58 3.65
N TYR A 110 3.50 18.36 2.75
CA TYR A 110 3.56 19.05 1.46
C TYR A 110 2.25 18.85 0.67
N TYR A 111 1.78 17.63 0.50
CA TYR A 111 0.53 17.37 -0.22
C TYR A 111 -0.71 17.86 0.52
N LYS A 112 -0.69 17.88 1.84
CA LYS A 112 -1.79 18.41 2.64
C LYS A 112 -1.92 19.92 2.48
N ILE A 113 -0.80 20.64 2.40
CA ILE A 113 -0.77 22.10 2.14
C ILE A 113 -1.29 22.39 0.73
N LEU A 114 -0.77 21.67 -0.30
CA LEU A 114 -1.21 21.86 -1.69
C LEU A 114 -2.68 21.52 -1.94
N LYS A 115 -3.32 20.73 -1.08
CA LYS A 115 -4.76 20.43 -1.19
C LYS A 115 -5.63 21.56 -0.66
N LYS A 116 -5.04 22.58 -0.03
CA LYS A 116 -5.74 23.79 0.46
C LYS A 116 -5.95 24.85 -0.62
N TYR A 117 -5.43 24.62 -1.83
CA TYR A 117 -5.58 25.48 -3.01
C TYR A 117 -6.14 24.60 -4.18
#